data_00c13236279dfa6efde4d57e1f8c52ec
#
_entry.id   00c13236279dfa6efde4d57e1f8c52ec
#
_cell.length_a   1.000
_cell.length_b   1.000
_cell.length_c   1.000
_cell.angle_alpha   90.00
_cell.angle_beta   90.00
_cell.angle_gamma   90.00
#
_symmetry.space_group_name_H-M   'P 1'
#
loop_
_entity.id
_entity.type
_entity.pdbx_description
1 polymer ?
#
loop_
_entity_poly.entity_id
_entity_poly.type
_entity_poly.pdbx_seq_one_letter_code
_entity_poly.pdbx_strand_id
1 'polypeptide(L)'
;MPTASQHATSRISTDRSRRYLHLPQLLAAAWLLIALAPAAIGQPADSTSRHARQEQQEQEQHRIDYLIASVAALKDASFIRNGQAYDALHAASHMRLKLRFAGSRVKTAEDFIRYCGTASSTSGTRYTIRFADGHSVDSASFLQQKLAQYRPTPAPGAD
;
A
#
# COMPACT_ATOMS: atom_id res chain seq x y z
N MET A 1 -37.69 48.99 3.99
CA MET A 1 -37.24 50.24 3.37
C MET A 1 -35.84 50.03 2.89
N PRO A 2 -35.62 50.44 1.72
CA PRO A 2 -34.86 49.72 0.66
C PRO A 2 -33.50 50.40 0.41
N THR A 3 -32.70 49.84 -0.42
CA THR A 3 -32.22 50.30 -1.75
C THR A 3 -31.09 49.36 -2.15
N ALA A 4 -31.18 48.63 -3.15
CA ALA A 4 -31.19 48.90 -4.59
C ALA A 4 -29.82 49.39 -5.13
N SER A 5 -29.49 48.72 -6.20
CA SER A 5 -28.84 49.28 -7.42
C SER A 5 -27.33 49.12 -7.47
N GLN A 6 -26.66 48.85 -8.56
CA GLN A 6 -26.96 48.54 -9.97
C GLN A 6 -25.66 48.09 -10.65
N HIS A 7 -25.83 47.21 -11.61
CA HIS A 7 -25.26 47.25 -12.96
C HIS A 7 -23.85 47.76 -13.23
N ALA A 8 -23.06 46.95 -13.85
CA ALA A 8 -22.34 47.39 -15.06
C ALA A 8 -21.94 46.22 -15.94
N THR A 9 -22.70 46.08 -16.97
CA THR A 9 -22.43 45.41 -18.24
C THR A 9 -21.41 46.22 -19.03
N SER A 10 -20.46 45.59 -19.66
CA SER A 10 -19.78 46.15 -20.86
C SER A 10 -18.92 45.06 -21.51
N ARG A 11 -19.39 44.55 -22.56
CA ARG A 11 -19.23 44.82 -24.04
C ARG A 11 -17.94 44.15 -24.56
N ILE A 12 -18.14 43.09 -25.23
CA ILE A 12 -17.88 42.73 -26.63
C ILE A 12 -16.96 43.74 -27.34
N SER A 13 -15.87 43.26 -27.82
CA SER A 13 -15.20 43.81 -28.99
C SER A 13 -14.68 42.70 -29.89
N THR A 14 -15.40 42.53 -30.94
CA THR A 14 -15.07 41.81 -32.15
C THR A 14 -14.09 42.69 -32.93
N ASP A 15 -12.95 42.21 -33.29
CA ASP A 15 -12.28 42.73 -34.48
C ASP A 15 -11.76 41.63 -35.38
N ARG A 16 -12.16 41.77 -36.58
CA ARG A 16 -12.12 40.94 -37.75
C ARG A 16 -11.14 41.60 -38.72
N SER A 17 -10.07 40.97 -39.09
CA SER A 17 -9.32 41.26 -40.34
C SER A 17 -8.42 40.09 -40.65
N ARG A 18 -8.82 39.16 -41.46
CA ARG A 18 -8.64 39.00 -42.88
C ARG A 18 -7.34 39.64 -43.41
N ARG A 19 -6.43 38.82 -43.81
CA ARG A 19 -5.79 38.95 -45.13
C ARG A 19 -5.17 37.63 -45.59
N TYR A 20 -5.66 37.23 -46.72
CA TYR A 20 -5.25 36.11 -47.57
C TYR A 20 -3.98 36.48 -48.35
N LEU A 21 -3.45 35.45 -48.99
CA LEU A 21 -2.53 35.38 -50.12
C LEU A 21 -1.02 35.41 -49.76
N HIS A 22 -0.32 34.35 -50.01
CA HIS A 22 0.16 33.87 -51.31
C HIS A 22 0.84 32.51 -51.14
N LEU A 23 0.42 31.51 -51.92
CA LEU A 23 1.29 30.43 -52.37
C LEU A 23 2.24 31.01 -53.45
N PRO A 24 3.44 30.48 -53.61
CA PRO A 24 3.57 29.47 -54.62
C PRO A 24 4.39 28.24 -54.23
N GLN A 25 3.98 27.15 -54.84
CA GLN A 25 4.66 25.90 -55.06
C GLN A 25 6.13 26.08 -55.44
N LEU A 26 6.99 25.14 -55.03
CA LEU A 26 7.77 24.28 -55.91
C LEU A 26 8.79 23.45 -55.12
N LEU A 27 8.83 22.18 -55.53
CA LEU A 27 9.94 21.23 -55.54
C LEU A 27 10.11 20.26 -54.37
N ALA A 28 9.61 19.13 -54.75
CA ALA A 28 10.05 17.77 -54.43
C ALA A 28 11.50 17.62 -53.99
N ALA A 29 11.70 17.02 -52.85
CA ALA A 29 12.85 16.18 -52.58
C ALA A 29 12.38 15.03 -51.68
N ALA A 30 12.11 13.91 -52.29
CA ALA A 30 11.88 12.63 -51.66
C ALA A 30 13.18 12.20 -50.95
N TRP A 31 13.24 12.36 -49.63
CA TRP A 31 14.18 11.64 -48.79
C TRP A 31 13.46 10.49 -48.15
N LEU A 32 13.55 9.34 -48.78
CA LEU A 32 13.19 8.04 -48.28
C LEU A 32 14.20 7.69 -47.17
N LEU A 33 14.02 8.24 -45.96
CA LEU A 33 14.69 7.73 -44.78
C LEU A 33 13.89 6.51 -44.30
N ILE A 34 14.34 5.34 -44.74
CA ILE A 34 14.05 4.08 -44.08
C ILE A 34 14.59 4.22 -42.66
N ALA A 35 13.71 4.64 -41.74
CA ALA A 35 13.96 4.54 -40.33
C ALA A 35 13.98 3.02 -39.99
N LEU A 36 15.18 2.46 -39.96
CA LEU A 36 15.47 1.17 -39.37
C LEU A 36 15.18 1.36 -37.87
N ALA A 37 13.92 1.17 -37.46
CA ALA A 37 13.56 1.13 -36.06
C ALA A 37 14.38 -0.01 -35.44
N PRO A 38 15.22 0.24 -34.44
CA PRO A 38 15.80 -0.86 -33.68
C PRO A 38 14.62 -1.62 -33.09
N ALA A 39 14.44 -2.89 -33.48
CA ALA A 39 13.59 -3.81 -32.81
C ALA A 39 14.03 -3.74 -31.33
N ALA A 40 13.18 -3.17 -30.48
CA ALA A 40 13.36 -3.23 -29.05
C ALA A 40 13.26 -4.71 -28.68
N ILE A 41 14.42 -5.37 -28.64
CA ILE A 41 14.57 -6.69 -28.06
C ILE A 41 14.13 -6.50 -26.62
N GLY A 42 12.90 -6.96 -26.31
CA GLY A 42 12.31 -6.87 -25.00
C GLY A 42 13.31 -7.40 -23.98
N GLN A 43 13.76 -6.54 -23.09
CA GLN A 43 14.83 -6.85 -22.15
C GLN A 43 14.38 -7.95 -21.19
N PRO A 44 15.06 -9.09 -21.08
CA PRO A 44 14.74 -10.15 -20.13
C PRO A 44 14.87 -9.70 -18.66
N ALA A 45 15.51 -8.54 -18.43
CA ALA A 45 15.68 -7.93 -17.12
C ALA A 45 14.34 -7.58 -16.41
N ASP A 46 13.25 -7.33 -17.13
CA ASP A 46 11.97 -6.95 -16.53
C ASP A 46 11.22 -8.14 -15.92
N SER A 47 11.30 -9.31 -16.52
CA SER A 47 10.69 -10.54 -15.97
C SER A 47 11.38 -11.00 -14.68
N THR A 48 12.69 -11.02 -14.64
CA THR A 48 13.47 -11.39 -13.46
C THR A 48 13.18 -10.46 -12.27
N SER A 49 13.10 -9.15 -12.53
CA SER A 49 12.77 -8.16 -11.52
C SER A 49 11.33 -8.28 -10.99
N ARG A 50 10.40 -8.72 -11.82
CA ARG A 50 9.01 -8.97 -11.41
C ARG A 50 8.92 -10.22 -10.54
N HIS A 51 9.57 -11.31 -10.93
CA HIS A 51 9.61 -12.54 -10.13
C HIS A 51 10.23 -12.29 -8.76
N ALA A 52 11.37 -11.63 -8.68
CA ALA A 52 12.02 -11.32 -7.40
C ALA A 52 11.12 -10.47 -6.49
N ARG A 53 10.38 -9.49 -7.04
CA ARG A 53 9.42 -8.70 -6.26
C ARG A 53 8.22 -9.52 -5.79
N GLN A 54 7.74 -10.43 -6.61
CA GLN A 54 6.64 -11.31 -6.25
C GLN A 54 7.05 -12.27 -5.13
N GLU A 55 8.21 -12.92 -5.25
CA GLU A 55 8.76 -13.79 -4.21
C GLU A 55 8.94 -13.05 -2.88
N GLN A 56 9.43 -11.81 -2.93
CA GLN A 56 9.56 -10.98 -1.74
C GLN A 56 8.19 -10.65 -1.11
N GLN A 57 7.18 -10.36 -1.91
CA GLN A 57 5.81 -10.09 -1.41
C GLN A 57 5.20 -11.34 -0.77
N GLU A 58 5.36 -12.51 -1.38
CA GLU A 58 4.91 -13.78 -0.84
C GLU A 58 5.60 -14.10 0.48
N GLN A 59 6.91 -13.89 0.56
CA GLN A 59 7.68 -14.08 1.79
C GLN A 59 7.18 -13.17 2.92
N GLU A 60 6.92 -11.88 2.65
CA GLU A 60 6.36 -10.97 3.64
C GLU A 60 4.95 -11.38 4.07
N GLN A 61 4.13 -11.87 3.16
CA GLN A 61 2.80 -12.40 3.50
C GLN A 61 2.91 -13.60 4.45
N HIS A 62 3.81 -14.54 4.19
CA HIS A 62 4.04 -15.67 5.10
C HIS A 62 4.50 -15.23 6.50
N ARG A 63 5.36 -14.21 6.59
CA ARG A 63 5.77 -13.61 7.87
C ARG A 63 4.59 -13.01 8.62
N ILE A 64 3.72 -12.28 7.94
CA ILE A 64 2.50 -11.69 8.52
C ILE A 64 1.55 -12.78 9.01
N ASP A 65 1.32 -13.82 8.21
CA ASP A 65 0.44 -14.92 8.56
C ASP A 65 0.97 -15.70 9.77
N TYR A 66 2.29 -15.90 9.86
CA TYR A 66 2.94 -16.47 11.04
C TYR A 66 2.71 -15.62 12.29
N LEU A 67 2.81 -14.29 12.21
CA LEU A 67 2.56 -13.41 13.35
C LEU A 67 1.11 -13.52 13.83
N ILE A 68 0.15 -13.53 12.92
CA ILE A 68 -1.27 -13.67 13.24
C ILE A 68 -1.56 -15.04 13.86
N ALA A 69 -0.94 -16.11 13.31
CA ALA A 69 -1.07 -17.45 13.86
C ALA A 69 -0.43 -17.56 15.25
N SER A 70 0.71 -16.90 15.49
CA SER A 70 1.35 -16.84 16.81
C SER A 70 0.47 -16.20 17.87
N VAL A 71 -0.32 -15.17 17.50
CA VAL A 71 -1.33 -14.57 18.39
C VAL A 71 -2.47 -15.56 18.62
N ALA A 72 -3.03 -16.15 17.56
CA ALA A 72 -4.16 -17.09 17.67
C ALA A 72 -3.84 -18.32 18.51
N ALA A 73 -2.57 -18.74 18.56
CA ALA A 73 -2.09 -19.91 19.31
C ALA A 73 -1.91 -19.67 20.82
N LEU A 74 -2.00 -18.43 21.29
CA LEU A 74 -1.85 -18.12 22.71
C LEU A 74 -3.07 -18.61 23.50
N LYS A 75 -2.88 -19.70 24.22
CA LYS A 75 -3.90 -20.21 25.15
C LYS A 75 -3.86 -19.42 26.44
N ASP A 76 -5.03 -19.22 27.04
CA ASP A 76 -5.21 -18.60 28.36
C ASP A 76 -4.61 -17.18 28.48
N ALA A 77 -4.37 -16.51 27.37
CA ALA A 77 -3.95 -15.11 27.32
C ALA A 77 -5.13 -14.18 27.02
N SER A 78 -5.12 -13.01 27.62
CA SER A 78 -6.07 -11.94 27.36
C SER A 78 -5.40 -10.79 26.61
N PHE A 79 -5.99 -10.38 25.51
CA PHE A 79 -5.58 -9.23 24.74
C PHE A 79 -6.36 -7.99 25.18
N ILE A 80 -5.66 -7.01 25.73
CA ILE A 80 -6.28 -5.79 26.24
C ILE A 80 -6.25 -4.71 25.17
N ARG A 81 -7.43 -4.23 24.80
CA ARG A 81 -7.64 -3.14 23.87
C ARG A 81 -8.64 -2.15 24.46
N ASN A 82 -8.24 -0.90 24.63
CA ASN A 82 -9.08 0.15 25.23
C ASN A 82 -9.72 -0.27 26.59
N GLY A 83 -8.95 -0.96 27.42
CA GLY A 83 -9.42 -1.48 28.71
C GLY A 83 -10.27 -2.75 28.64
N GLN A 84 -10.63 -3.23 27.46
CA GLN A 84 -11.43 -4.43 27.25
C GLN A 84 -10.54 -5.63 26.96
N ALA A 85 -10.85 -6.77 27.59
CA ALA A 85 -10.14 -8.03 27.38
C ALA A 85 -10.82 -8.85 26.26
N TYR A 86 -10.01 -9.43 25.41
CA TYR A 86 -10.42 -10.33 24.32
C TYR A 86 -9.56 -11.60 24.35
N ASP A 87 -10.10 -12.69 23.89
CA ASP A 87 -9.33 -13.93 23.68
C ASP A 87 -8.38 -13.83 22.46
N ALA A 88 -7.51 -14.81 22.33
CA ALA A 88 -6.50 -14.88 21.27
C ALA A 88 -7.09 -14.94 19.86
N LEU A 89 -8.19 -15.70 19.67
CA LEU A 89 -8.84 -15.82 18.36
C LEU A 89 -9.51 -14.51 17.93
N HIS A 90 -10.15 -13.82 18.87
CA HIS A 90 -10.73 -12.50 18.65
C HIS A 90 -9.65 -11.48 18.29
N ALA A 91 -8.53 -11.49 19.03
CA ALA A 91 -7.40 -10.60 18.75
C ALA A 91 -6.80 -10.85 17.36
N ALA A 92 -6.56 -12.12 16.97
CA ALA A 92 -6.08 -12.48 15.66
C ALA A 92 -7.05 -12.08 14.54
N SER A 93 -8.35 -12.27 14.74
CA SER A 93 -9.40 -11.86 13.80
C SER A 93 -9.42 -10.34 13.61
N HIS A 94 -9.26 -9.59 14.70
CA HIS A 94 -9.15 -8.12 14.65
C HIS A 94 -7.90 -7.65 13.91
N MET A 95 -6.75 -8.31 14.09
CA MET A 95 -5.52 -8.03 13.35
C MET A 95 -5.70 -8.25 11.84
N ARG A 96 -6.38 -9.36 11.43
CA ARG A 96 -6.74 -9.59 10.02
C ARG A 96 -7.65 -8.50 9.47
N LEU A 97 -8.62 -8.05 10.25
CA LEU A 97 -9.51 -6.95 9.87
C LEU A 97 -8.71 -5.66 9.64
N LYS A 98 -7.82 -5.30 10.57
CA LYS A 98 -6.95 -4.13 10.43
C LYS A 98 -6.05 -4.23 9.20
N LEU A 99 -5.48 -5.41 8.91
CA LEU A 99 -4.66 -5.65 7.74
C LEU A 99 -5.42 -5.33 6.45
N ARG A 100 -6.67 -5.80 6.32
CA ARG A 100 -7.52 -5.48 5.16
C ARG A 100 -7.75 -3.97 4.99
N PHE A 101 -8.01 -3.26 6.09
CA PHE A 101 -8.21 -1.81 6.05
C PHE A 101 -6.91 -1.01 5.87
N ALA A 102 -5.77 -1.56 6.27
CA ALA A 102 -4.48 -0.92 6.07
C ALA A 102 -4.07 -0.92 4.59
N GLY A 103 -4.47 -1.94 3.82
CA GLY A 103 -4.22 -2.03 2.39
C GLY A 103 -2.74 -1.88 2.04
N SER A 104 -2.43 -1.04 1.08
CA SER A 104 -1.05 -0.81 0.58
C SER A 104 -0.08 -0.19 1.59
N ARG A 105 -0.53 0.23 2.77
CA ARG A 105 0.34 0.72 3.85
C ARG A 105 1.12 -0.40 4.53
N VAL A 106 0.67 -1.64 4.40
CA VAL A 106 1.34 -2.82 4.98
C VAL A 106 1.97 -3.60 3.83
N LYS A 107 3.28 -3.49 3.72
CA LYS A 107 4.08 -4.20 2.71
C LYS A 107 5.00 -5.25 3.35
N THR A 108 5.33 -5.07 4.61
CA THR A 108 6.24 -5.93 5.37
C THR A 108 5.61 -6.39 6.69
N ALA A 109 6.21 -7.40 7.31
CA ALA A 109 5.81 -7.84 8.64
C ALA A 109 6.01 -6.75 9.71
N GLU A 110 7.02 -5.91 9.55
CA GLU A 110 7.27 -4.76 10.41
C GLU A 110 6.19 -3.69 10.26
N ASP A 111 5.72 -3.42 9.02
CA ASP A 111 4.57 -2.56 8.78
C ASP A 111 3.31 -3.12 9.45
N PHE A 112 3.10 -4.44 9.35
CA PHE A 112 1.99 -5.11 10.01
C PHE A 112 2.02 -4.88 11.54
N ILE A 113 3.18 -5.07 12.17
CA ILE A 113 3.33 -4.80 13.59
C ILE A 113 2.98 -3.34 13.89
N ARG A 114 3.53 -2.41 13.13
CA ARG A 114 3.31 -0.96 13.31
C ARG A 114 1.83 -0.58 13.19
N TYR A 115 1.17 -0.99 12.12
CA TYR A 115 -0.19 -0.52 11.80
C TYR A 115 -1.30 -1.39 12.37
N CYS A 116 -1.03 -2.69 12.59
CA CYS A 116 -2.05 -3.65 13.01
C CYS A 116 -1.87 -4.15 14.45
N GLY A 117 -0.62 -4.33 14.89
CA GLY A 117 -0.29 -4.98 16.15
C GLY A 117 -0.02 -4.06 17.33
N THR A 118 0.18 -2.77 17.13
CA THR A 118 0.71 -1.86 18.17
C THR A 118 -0.37 -1.19 18.99
N ALA A 119 -1.38 -0.60 18.35
CA ALA A 119 -2.32 0.28 19.03
C ALA A 119 -3.68 0.34 18.33
N SER A 120 -4.68 0.83 19.05
CA SER A 120 -6.00 1.15 18.53
C SER A 120 -5.90 2.31 17.51
N SER A 121 -6.43 2.11 16.31
CA SER A 121 -6.47 3.15 15.28
C SER A 121 -7.38 4.33 15.64
N THR A 122 -8.29 4.12 16.60
CA THR A 122 -9.26 5.14 17.03
C THR A 122 -8.74 5.96 18.21
N SER A 123 -8.18 5.28 19.24
CA SER A 123 -7.78 5.92 20.49
C SER A 123 -6.27 6.12 20.64
N GLY A 124 -5.46 5.49 19.82
CA GLY A 124 -3.99 5.45 19.98
C GLY A 124 -3.52 4.59 21.15
N THR A 125 -4.43 4.01 21.96
CA THR A 125 -4.08 3.18 23.12
C THR A 125 -3.36 1.93 22.68
N ARG A 126 -2.20 1.65 23.29
CA ARG A 126 -1.38 0.48 22.98
C ARG A 126 -2.11 -0.81 23.37
N TYR A 127 -1.86 -1.86 22.61
CA TYR A 127 -2.37 -3.19 22.92
C TYR A 127 -1.43 -3.90 23.88
N THR A 128 -1.99 -4.60 24.86
CA THR A 128 -1.27 -5.37 25.86
C THR A 128 -1.75 -6.82 25.83
N ILE A 129 -0.85 -7.75 26.01
CA ILE A 129 -1.15 -9.17 26.21
C ILE A 129 -0.90 -9.47 27.69
N ARG A 130 -1.92 -9.98 28.38
CA ARG A 130 -1.82 -10.47 29.76
C ARG A 130 -1.89 -11.98 29.73
N PHE A 131 -0.89 -12.63 30.25
CA PHE A 131 -0.77 -14.09 30.33
C PHE A 131 -1.47 -14.66 31.56
N ALA A 132 -1.64 -15.98 31.60
CA ALA A 132 -2.34 -16.68 32.70
C ALA A 132 -1.70 -16.49 34.08
N ASP A 133 -0.38 -16.31 34.11
CA ASP A 133 0.38 -16.02 35.35
C ASP A 133 0.26 -14.54 35.82
N GLY A 134 -0.49 -13.73 35.08
CA GLY A 134 -0.74 -12.33 35.39
C GLY A 134 0.27 -11.34 34.82
N HIS A 135 1.44 -11.80 34.31
CA HIS A 135 2.36 -10.85 33.67
C HIS A 135 1.79 -10.29 32.38
N SER A 136 2.22 -9.09 32.01
CA SER A 136 1.72 -8.40 30.82
C SER A 136 2.88 -7.90 29.98
N VAL A 137 2.73 -7.99 28.65
CA VAL A 137 3.70 -7.48 27.67
C VAL A 137 2.98 -6.59 26.66
N ASP A 138 3.72 -5.67 26.06
CA ASP A 138 3.25 -4.91 24.92
C ASP A 138 3.11 -5.82 23.69
N SER A 139 1.98 -5.70 23.00
CA SER A 139 1.67 -6.56 21.85
C SER A 139 2.69 -6.40 20.71
N ALA A 140 3.19 -5.19 20.45
CA ALA A 140 4.21 -4.98 19.43
C ALA A 140 5.53 -5.67 19.82
N SER A 141 5.94 -5.60 21.07
CA SER A 141 7.14 -6.28 21.58
C SER A 141 7.05 -7.80 21.43
N PHE A 142 5.90 -8.38 21.77
CA PHE A 142 5.62 -9.80 21.55
C PHE A 142 5.75 -10.18 20.07
N LEU A 143 5.11 -9.41 19.19
CA LEU A 143 5.14 -9.67 17.75
C LEU A 143 6.56 -9.53 17.17
N GLN A 144 7.34 -8.53 17.61
CA GLN A 144 8.75 -8.37 17.21
C GLN A 144 9.59 -9.59 17.63
N GLN A 145 9.39 -10.08 18.86
CA GLN A 145 10.07 -11.29 19.31
C GLN A 145 9.68 -12.52 18.47
N LYS A 146 8.40 -12.67 18.12
CA LYS A 146 7.95 -13.74 17.24
C LYS A 146 8.54 -13.61 15.83
N LEU A 147 8.60 -12.41 15.29
CA LEU A 147 9.20 -12.15 14.00
C LEU A 147 10.69 -12.54 13.97
N ALA A 148 11.42 -12.24 15.02
CA ALA A 148 12.83 -12.65 15.16
C ALA A 148 13.01 -14.19 15.23
N GLN A 149 11.98 -14.91 15.65
CA GLN A 149 11.95 -16.37 15.72
C GLN A 149 11.46 -17.02 14.43
N TYR A 150 10.93 -16.24 13.49
CA TYR A 150 10.40 -16.78 12.23
C TYR A 150 11.50 -17.52 11.45
N ARG A 151 11.17 -18.70 10.96
CA ARG A 151 11.99 -19.48 10.04
C ARG A 151 11.17 -19.81 8.81
N PRO A 152 11.61 -19.44 7.62
CA PRO A 152 10.90 -19.82 6.39
C PRO A 152 10.77 -21.33 6.30
N THR A 153 9.60 -21.81 5.93
CA THR A 153 9.46 -23.21 5.55
C THR A 153 10.13 -23.39 4.20
N PRO A 154 11.04 -24.36 4.02
CA PRO A 154 11.59 -24.65 2.70
C PRO A 154 10.47 -24.89 1.68
N ALA A 155 10.65 -24.36 0.46
CA ALA A 155 9.72 -24.66 -0.61
C ALA A 155 9.65 -26.17 -0.84
N PRO A 156 8.45 -26.76 -1.01
CA PRO A 156 8.34 -28.19 -1.33
C PRO A 156 9.04 -28.44 -2.67
N GLY A 157 10.16 -29.17 -2.65
CA GLY A 157 10.94 -29.53 -3.84
C GLY A 157 12.37 -28.99 -3.92
N ALA A 158 12.95 -28.51 -2.82
CA ALA A 158 14.35 -28.06 -2.77
C ALA A 158 15.30 -29.17 -2.24
N ASP A 159 15.09 -30.41 -2.71
CA ASP A 159 16.01 -31.57 -2.54
C ASP A 159 16.64 -31.94 -3.88
#